data_37643f71c132d5bf7ca98a2a2b357c14
#
_entry.id   37643f71c132d5bf7ca98a2a2b357c14
#
_cell.length_a   1.000
_cell.length_b   1.000
_cell.length_c   1.000
_cell.angle_alpha   90.00
_cell.angle_beta   90.00
_cell.angle_gamma   90.00
#
_symmetry.space_group_name_H-M   'P 1'
#
loop_
_entity.id
_entity.type
_entity.pdbx_description
1 polymer ?
#
loop_
_entity_poly.entity_id
_entity_poly.type
_entity_poly.pdbx_seq_one_letter_code
_entity_poly.pdbx_strand_id
1 'polypeptide(L)'
;YTGWYSVEDEEYFTESQLAEVYKDDNGNVIGGKAPSGHEVRLVKEPSYFFRMSKYADRLLQYYKDHPDFILPHSREKEMVNNFIKPGLEDLSVTRTTVDWGIPVPSDPKHVVYVWIDALSNYITALGYGSDDDSLFKKYWPADVHLVGKEIVRFHTIYWPIMLMALGLPLPKQIFGHGWVLMKDGKMSKSKGNAVYPEMIVKRYGLDALRYYLMRAIPFGSDGIFTPEDFVERVNFDLANDLGNLLNRTVSMINQYQDGQVAPVAAEQDEFAQDLIKTANETIAEYQKHMDALHFSQALDSVWKLISRANKYIDETTPWTLNKEGKSEELSKVMSNLAESLRLVAILIAPVMTQSPVKMFEQLGLDWNNEEQKKLEFGGFDWNVKVTEKPTPIFPRLKNDVEVKYIKEEMKKAKPKKKTRSQQK
;
A
#
# COMPACT_ATOMS: atom_id res chain seq x y z
N TYR A 1 29.06 19.44 -16.08
CA TYR A 1 28.34 19.30 -14.81
C TYR A 1 29.28 19.50 -13.65
N THR A 2 28.83 20.21 -12.63
CA THR A 2 29.51 20.38 -11.36
C THR A 2 28.57 20.03 -10.24
N GLY A 3 29.00 19.17 -9.33
CA GLY A 3 28.14 18.74 -8.22
C GLY A 3 28.94 18.20 -7.05
N TRP A 4 28.33 18.11 -5.90
CA TRP A 4 28.87 17.51 -4.69
C TRP A 4 28.66 15.99 -4.74
N TYR A 5 29.73 15.22 -4.91
CA TYR A 5 29.69 13.77 -5.08
C TYR A 5 30.10 13.06 -3.81
N SER A 6 29.24 12.14 -3.35
CA SER A 6 29.57 11.16 -2.32
C SER A 6 30.04 9.87 -2.96
N VAL A 7 31.25 9.44 -2.64
CA VAL A 7 31.82 8.19 -3.16
C VAL A 7 31.13 6.97 -2.57
N GLU A 8 30.75 7.05 -1.29
CA GLU A 8 30.09 5.97 -0.57
C GLU A 8 28.63 5.75 -0.97
N ASP A 9 27.94 6.85 -1.37
CA ASP A 9 26.55 6.80 -1.84
C ASP A 9 26.47 6.65 -3.35
N GLU A 10 27.59 6.85 -4.07
CA GLU A 10 27.67 6.88 -5.53
C GLU A 10 26.68 7.88 -6.17
N GLU A 11 26.44 9.01 -5.48
CA GLU A 11 25.42 9.99 -5.83
C GLU A 11 25.95 11.42 -5.82
N TYR A 12 25.39 12.25 -6.72
CA TYR A 12 25.61 13.69 -6.77
C TYR A 12 24.51 14.44 -6.03
N PHE A 13 24.93 15.45 -5.29
CA PHE A 13 24.04 16.34 -4.54
C PHE A 13 24.24 17.78 -4.98
N THR A 14 23.17 18.54 -4.98
CA THR A 14 23.24 20.00 -4.99
C THR A 14 23.59 20.51 -3.60
N GLU A 15 24.09 21.72 -3.51
CA GLU A 15 24.40 22.34 -2.21
C GLU A 15 23.21 22.35 -1.24
N SER A 16 22.02 22.61 -1.76
CA SER A 16 20.76 22.60 -0.98
C SER A 16 20.31 21.21 -0.48
N GLN A 17 20.87 20.15 -1.04
CA GLN A 17 20.56 18.77 -0.66
C GLN A 17 21.51 18.23 0.42
N LEU A 18 22.62 18.95 0.70
CA LEU A 18 23.57 18.54 1.73
C LEU A 18 22.94 18.67 3.13
N ALA A 19 23.14 17.65 3.95
CA ALA A 19 22.71 17.66 5.34
C ALA A 19 23.58 18.60 6.21
N GLU A 20 24.85 18.76 5.84
CA GLU A 20 25.83 19.64 6.48
C GLU A 20 26.68 20.30 5.39
N VAL A 21 26.93 21.58 5.51
CA VAL A 21 27.71 22.39 4.54
C VAL A 21 28.92 22.99 5.23
N TYR A 22 30.10 22.73 4.68
CA TYR A 22 31.35 23.35 5.13
C TYR A 22 31.66 24.58 4.30
N LYS A 23 31.96 25.69 4.96
CA LYS A 23 32.28 26.98 4.30
C LYS A 23 33.67 27.45 4.67
N ASP A 24 34.34 28.13 3.72
CA ASP A 24 35.57 28.87 3.96
C ASP A 24 35.31 30.22 4.66
N ASP A 25 36.37 30.95 4.99
CA ASP A 25 36.29 32.24 5.64
C ASP A 25 35.55 33.31 4.79
N ASN A 26 35.41 33.09 3.50
CA ASN A 26 34.68 33.94 2.56
C ASN A 26 33.23 33.52 2.34
N GLY A 27 32.77 32.45 3.02
CA GLY A 27 31.42 31.93 2.92
C GLY A 27 31.19 30.98 1.73
N ASN A 28 32.21 30.62 0.95
CA ASN A 28 32.09 29.68 -0.16
C ASN A 28 32.01 28.26 0.38
N VAL A 29 31.16 27.44 -0.24
CA VAL A 29 31.04 26.02 0.11
C VAL A 29 32.28 25.26 -0.37
N ILE A 30 32.94 24.57 0.54
CA ILE A 30 34.17 23.81 0.27
C ILE A 30 34.00 22.30 0.49
N GLY A 31 32.85 21.87 1.05
CA GLY A 31 32.54 20.49 1.32
C GLY A 31 31.24 20.36 2.08
N GLY A 32 30.95 19.17 2.57
CA GLY A 32 29.77 18.90 3.37
C GLY A 32 29.50 17.42 3.52
N LYS A 33 28.30 17.10 4.05
CA LYS A 33 27.80 15.74 4.16
C LYS A 33 26.52 15.53 3.40
N ALA A 34 26.44 14.42 2.71
CA ALA A 34 25.21 13.91 2.12
C ALA A 34 24.15 13.63 3.19
N PRO A 35 22.86 13.49 2.85
CA PRO A 35 21.81 13.08 3.79
C PRO A 35 22.08 11.76 4.51
N SER A 36 22.90 10.89 3.92
CA SER A 36 23.40 9.64 4.52
C SER A 36 24.42 9.85 5.64
N GLY A 37 25.02 11.06 5.73
CA GLY A 37 26.10 11.42 6.63
C GLY A 37 27.51 11.20 6.07
N HIS A 38 27.63 10.73 4.82
CA HIS A 38 28.92 10.55 4.14
C HIS A 38 29.47 11.89 3.61
N GLU A 39 30.79 12.01 3.59
CA GLU A 39 31.47 13.19 3.07
C GLU A 39 31.26 13.34 1.55
N VAL A 40 31.15 14.59 1.10
CA VAL A 40 31.04 14.91 -0.32
C VAL A 40 32.23 15.75 -0.78
N ARG A 41 32.60 15.59 -2.05
CA ARG A 41 33.63 16.40 -2.73
C ARG A 41 33.06 17.04 -3.98
N LEU A 42 33.58 18.23 -4.32
CA LEU A 42 33.21 18.89 -5.56
C LEU A 42 33.85 18.17 -6.77
N VAL A 43 33.01 17.70 -7.67
CA VAL A 43 33.44 17.04 -8.90
C VAL A 43 32.94 17.82 -10.11
N LYS A 44 33.81 18.02 -11.08
CA LYS A 44 33.45 18.59 -12.38
C LYS A 44 33.71 17.54 -13.45
N GLU A 45 32.69 17.25 -14.24
CA GLU A 45 32.81 16.31 -15.33
C GLU A 45 32.09 16.81 -16.59
N PRO A 46 32.59 16.48 -17.81
CA PRO A 46 31.84 16.71 -19.02
C PRO A 46 30.61 15.80 -19.02
N SER A 47 29.48 16.30 -19.50
CA SER A 47 28.23 15.54 -19.56
C SER A 47 27.39 16.00 -20.73
N TYR A 48 26.61 15.07 -21.27
CA TYR A 48 25.50 15.43 -22.16
C TYR A 48 24.32 15.86 -21.33
N PHE A 49 23.62 16.91 -21.77
CA PHE A 49 22.44 17.45 -21.12
C PHE A 49 21.21 17.26 -21.97
N PHE A 50 20.16 16.76 -21.35
CA PHE A 50 18.82 16.75 -21.93
C PHE A 50 18.13 18.08 -21.59
N ARG A 51 17.71 18.82 -22.62
CA ARG A 51 17.12 20.15 -22.46
C ARG A 51 15.67 20.05 -21.98
N MET A 52 15.49 19.68 -20.70
CA MET A 52 14.18 19.57 -20.07
C MET A 52 13.48 20.93 -19.96
N SER A 53 14.23 22.02 -19.80
CA SER A 53 13.71 23.39 -19.74
C SER A 53 12.80 23.75 -20.91
N LYS A 54 13.06 23.19 -22.09
CA LYS A 54 12.22 23.37 -23.29
C LYS A 54 10.80 22.84 -23.12
N TYR A 55 10.57 21.91 -22.20
CA TYR A 55 9.29 21.24 -21.98
C TYR A 55 8.51 21.80 -20.79
N ALA A 56 9.04 22.75 -20.03
CA ALA A 56 8.45 23.25 -18.79
C ALA A 56 7.01 23.74 -18.97
N ASP A 57 6.75 24.61 -19.96
CA ASP A 57 5.41 25.17 -20.22
C ASP A 57 4.43 24.06 -20.67
N ARG A 58 4.88 23.14 -21.52
CA ARG A 58 4.06 22.01 -21.98
C ARG A 58 3.70 21.08 -20.84
N LEU A 59 4.64 20.84 -19.91
CA LEU A 59 4.40 20.00 -18.72
C LEU A 59 3.39 20.67 -17.78
N LEU A 60 3.55 21.97 -17.49
CA LEU A 60 2.60 22.71 -16.67
C LEU A 60 1.20 22.75 -17.27
N GLN A 61 1.10 22.90 -18.60
CA GLN A 61 -0.19 22.86 -19.28
C GLN A 61 -0.81 21.47 -19.16
N TYR A 62 -0.01 20.42 -19.32
CA TYR A 62 -0.48 19.05 -19.15
C TYR A 62 -1.06 18.79 -17.74
N TYR A 63 -0.42 19.29 -16.67
CA TYR A 63 -0.94 19.18 -15.31
C TYR A 63 -2.28 19.89 -15.14
N LYS A 64 -2.46 21.07 -15.77
CA LYS A 64 -3.73 21.82 -15.74
C LYS A 64 -4.85 21.08 -16.47
N ASP A 65 -4.54 20.47 -17.60
CA ASP A 65 -5.51 19.74 -18.42
C ASP A 65 -5.87 18.37 -17.81
N HIS A 66 -5.01 17.85 -16.93
CA HIS A 66 -5.16 16.54 -16.28
C HIS A 66 -5.00 16.69 -14.76
N PRO A 67 -6.02 17.22 -14.05
CA PRO A 67 -5.89 17.57 -12.62
C PRO A 67 -5.62 16.38 -11.70
N ASP A 68 -5.95 15.16 -12.15
CA ASP A 68 -5.71 13.91 -11.39
C ASP A 68 -4.44 13.14 -11.85
N PHE A 69 -3.62 13.79 -12.68
CA PHE A 69 -2.38 13.15 -13.16
C PHE A 69 -1.39 12.86 -12.03
N ILE A 70 -1.27 13.76 -11.04
CA ILE A 70 -0.40 13.60 -9.87
C ILE A 70 -1.23 13.58 -8.60
N LEU A 71 -1.20 12.45 -7.89
CA LEU A 71 -1.87 12.29 -6.60
C LEU A 71 -0.89 11.79 -5.52
N PRO A 72 -1.09 12.16 -4.26
CA PRO A 72 -2.01 13.23 -3.79
C PRO A 72 -1.65 14.61 -4.37
N HIS A 73 -2.61 15.51 -4.45
CA HIS A 73 -2.39 16.87 -5.02
C HIS A 73 -1.29 17.68 -4.31
N SER A 74 -0.97 17.35 -3.06
CA SER A 74 0.17 17.95 -2.35
C SER A 74 1.50 17.70 -3.07
N ARG A 75 1.65 16.55 -3.75
CA ARG A 75 2.84 16.20 -4.51
C ARG A 75 2.94 17.04 -5.79
N GLU A 76 1.84 17.28 -6.49
CA GLU A 76 1.82 18.20 -7.63
C GLU A 76 2.28 19.59 -7.22
N LYS A 77 1.72 20.14 -6.14
CA LYS A 77 2.09 21.46 -5.63
C LYS A 77 3.58 21.53 -5.26
N GLU A 78 4.11 20.51 -4.63
CA GLU A 78 5.53 20.40 -4.30
C GLU A 78 6.41 20.43 -5.56
N MET A 79 6.08 19.63 -6.58
CA MET A 79 6.83 19.56 -7.84
C MET A 79 6.81 20.90 -8.58
N VAL A 80 5.62 21.50 -8.71
CA VAL A 80 5.45 22.79 -9.40
C VAL A 80 6.20 23.91 -8.70
N ASN A 81 6.04 24.02 -7.37
CA ASN A 81 6.61 25.15 -6.64
C ASN A 81 8.14 25.04 -6.45
N ASN A 82 8.65 23.82 -6.26
CA ASN A 82 10.06 23.63 -5.93
C ASN A 82 10.95 23.43 -7.18
N PHE A 83 10.40 22.92 -8.29
CA PHE A 83 11.24 22.52 -9.42
C PHE A 83 10.87 23.18 -10.75
N ILE A 84 9.59 23.52 -10.99
CA ILE A 84 9.16 24.03 -12.29
C ILE A 84 9.07 25.58 -12.28
N LYS A 85 8.39 26.17 -11.31
CA LYS A 85 8.23 27.64 -11.20
C LYS A 85 9.54 28.40 -11.03
N PRO A 86 10.52 27.91 -10.26
CA PRO A 86 11.83 28.59 -10.15
C PRO A 86 12.65 28.59 -11.45
N GLY A 87 12.24 27.78 -12.43
CA GLY A 87 12.94 27.51 -13.67
C GLY A 87 13.41 26.04 -13.70
N LEU A 88 12.85 25.26 -14.63
CA LEU A 88 13.22 23.86 -14.78
C LEU A 88 14.63 23.75 -15.35
N GLU A 89 15.52 23.10 -14.61
CA GLU A 89 16.91 22.86 -15.01
C GLU A 89 17.02 21.73 -16.02
N ASP A 90 18.00 21.83 -16.92
CA ASP A 90 18.34 20.75 -17.84
C ASP A 90 19.04 19.61 -17.10
N LEU A 91 18.79 18.38 -17.53
CA LEU A 91 19.26 17.17 -16.87
C LEU A 91 20.57 16.67 -17.46
N SER A 92 21.59 16.52 -16.62
CA SER A 92 22.80 15.77 -16.96
C SER A 92 22.49 14.28 -17.09
N VAL A 93 22.59 13.74 -18.30
CA VAL A 93 22.13 12.37 -18.64
C VAL A 93 23.25 11.37 -18.84
N THR A 94 24.49 11.78 -18.64
CA THR A 94 25.68 10.90 -18.73
C THR A 94 26.66 11.14 -17.58
N ARG A 95 27.51 10.15 -17.34
CA ARG A 95 28.59 10.18 -16.35
C ARG A 95 29.88 9.70 -16.98
N THR A 96 31.02 10.29 -16.55
CA THR A 96 32.39 9.86 -16.95
C THR A 96 33.22 9.39 -15.77
N THR A 97 32.73 9.59 -14.55
CA THR A 97 33.38 9.20 -13.29
C THR A 97 33.03 7.79 -12.84
N VAL A 98 32.16 7.11 -13.56
CA VAL A 98 31.70 5.74 -13.29
C VAL A 98 32.12 4.85 -14.46
N ASP A 99 32.84 3.77 -14.17
CA ASP A 99 33.32 2.81 -15.18
C ASP A 99 32.28 1.74 -15.52
N TRP A 100 31.23 1.61 -14.70
CA TRP A 100 30.19 0.63 -14.84
C TRP A 100 28.88 1.27 -15.32
N GLY A 101 28.26 0.69 -16.33
CA GLY A 101 26.97 1.16 -16.84
C GLY A 101 26.81 0.92 -18.35
N ILE A 102 25.75 1.49 -18.92
CA ILE A 102 25.43 1.43 -20.33
C ILE A 102 26.24 2.50 -21.07
N PRO A 103 27.20 2.15 -21.94
CA PRO A 103 27.99 3.15 -22.65
C PRO A 103 27.12 3.89 -23.69
N VAL A 104 27.37 5.17 -23.88
CA VAL A 104 26.77 5.95 -24.96
C VAL A 104 27.36 5.50 -26.29
N PRO A 105 26.56 4.99 -27.26
CA PRO A 105 27.11 4.42 -28.49
C PRO A 105 28.00 5.37 -29.34
N SER A 106 27.66 6.65 -29.31
CA SER A 106 28.42 7.70 -30.07
C SER A 106 29.61 8.24 -29.30
N ASP A 107 29.73 7.98 -28.01
CA ASP A 107 30.82 8.43 -27.15
C ASP A 107 31.00 7.48 -25.96
N PRO A 108 31.69 6.35 -26.13
CA PRO A 108 31.80 5.28 -25.13
C PRO A 108 32.53 5.67 -23.83
N LYS A 109 33.12 6.86 -23.74
CA LYS A 109 33.67 7.40 -22.50
C LYS A 109 32.61 7.81 -21.51
N HIS A 110 31.38 8.00 -22.00
CA HIS A 110 30.22 8.32 -21.20
C HIS A 110 29.37 7.09 -20.96
N VAL A 111 28.87 6.94 -19.75
CA VAL A 111 27.81 5.97 -19.41
C VAL A 111 26.51 6.71 -19.17
N VAL A 112 25.40 6.05 -19.51
CA VAL A 112 24.06 6.60 -19.36
C VAL A 112 23.74 6.76 -17.86
N TYR A 113 23.15 7.91 -17.50
CA TYR A 113 22.67 8.16 -16.15
C TYR A 113 21.55 7.21 -15.74
N VAL A 114 21.65 6.67 -14.54
CA VAL A 114 20.79 5.59 -14.02
C VAL A 114 19.29 5.86 -14.18
N TRP A 115 18.84 7.10 -14.01
CA TRP A 115 17.40 7.40 -14.13
C TRP A 115 16.88 7.40 -15.57
N ILE A 116 17.73 7.54 -16.58
CA ILE A 116 17.33 7.35 -17.97
C ILE A 116 17.03 5.86 -18.21
N ASP A 117 17.88 4.97 -17.73
CA ASP A 117 17.68 3.52 -17.77
C ASP A 117 16.46 3.10 -16.94
N ALA A 118 16.42 3.51 -15.66
CA ALA A 118 15.37 3.12 -14.73
C ALA A 118 13.96 3.54 -15.19
N LEU A 119 13.80 4.73 -15.76
CA LEU A 119 12.50 5.21 -16.24
C LEU A 119 12.11 4.56 -17.56
N SER A 120 13.05 4.37 -18.49
CA SER A 120 12.76 3.71 -19.77
C SER A 120 12.33 2.26 -19.62
N ASN A 121 12.66 1.60 -18.50
CA ASN A 121 12.24 0.24 -18.19
C ASN A 121 10.72 0.03 -18.30
N TYR A 122 9.91 1.02 -17.95
CA TYR A 122 8.45 0.92 -18.05
C TYR A 122 7.92 0.63 -19.46
N ILE A 123 8.62 1.06 -20.48
CA ILE A 123 8.25 0.80 -21.87
C ILE A 123 9.10 -0.30 -22.51
N THR A 124 10.39 -0.37 -22.19
CA THR A 124 11.29 -1.38 -22.79
C THR A 124 10.97 -2.79 -22.33
N ALA A 125 10.53 -2.96 -21.06
CA ALA A 125 10.03 -4.24 -20.56
C ALA A 125 8.77 -4.74 -21.29
N LEU A 126 8.03 -3.84 -21.95
CA LEU A 126 6.89 -4.16 -22.81
C LEU A 126 7.28 -4.37 -24.29
N GLY A 127 8.57 -4.31 -24.60
CA GLY A 127 9.09 -4.53 -25.96
C GLY A 127 9.23 -3.26 -26.81
N TYR A 128 9.05 -2.06 -26.25
CA TYR A 128 9.27 -0.82 -27.02
C TYR A 128 10.69 -0.77 -27.59
N GLY A 129 10.78 -0.52 -28.90
CA GLY A 129 12.06 -0.47 -29.62
C GLY A 129 12.67 -1.84 -29.95
N SER A 130 11.99 -2.94 -29.70
CA SER A 130 12.37 -4.30 -30.09
C SER A 130 11.56 -4.79 -31.33
N ASP A 131 11.88 -5.98 -31.83
CA ASP A 131 11.15 -6.61 -32.94
C ASP A 131 9.72 -7.03 -32.56
N ASP A 132 9.44 -7.24 -31.26
CA ASP A 132 8.11 -7.55 -30.72
C ASP A 132 7.68 -6.50 -29.69
N ASP A 133 6.88 -5.54 -30.12
CA ASP A 133 6.29 -4.49 -29.31
C ASP A 133 4.80 -4.73 -28.98
N SER A 134 4.32 -5.95 -29.11
CA SER A 134 2.91 -6.31 -28.93
C SER A 134 2.39 -5.98 -27.53
N LEU A 135 3.19 -6.25 -26.48
CA LEU A 135 2.82 -5.91 -25.10
C LEU A 135 2.79 -4.39 -24.88
N PHE A 136 3.71 -3.65 -25.50
CA PHE A 136 3.70 -2.19 -25.44
C PHE A 136 2.41 -1.62 -26.05
N LYS A 137 2.02 -2.07 -27.23
CA LYS A 137 0.78 -1.65 -27.91
C LYS A 137 -0.47 -2.02 -27.13
N LYS A 138 -0.42 -3.11 -26.35
CA LYS A 138 -1.56 -3.59 -25.54
C LYS A 138 -1.69 -2.86 -24.22
N TYR A 139 -0.59 -2.60 -23.52
CA TYR A 139 -0.62 -2.16 -22.10
C TYR A 139 -0.18 -0.72 -21.88
N TRP A 140 0.54 -0.10 -22.83
CA TRP A 140 0.89 1.30 -22.68
C TRP A 140 -0.21 2.22 -23.25
N PRO A 141 -0.56 3.34 -22.62
CA PRO A 141 0.01 3.90 -21.39
C PRO A 141 -0.45 3.19 -20.12
N ALA A 142 0.40 3.23 -19.08
CA ALA A 142 0.05 2.72 -17.77
C ALA A 142 -1.15 3.48 -17.18
N ASP A 143 -2.05 2.77 -16.50
CA ASP A 143 -3.17 3.39 -15.79
C ASP A 143 -2.68 4.16 -14.57
N VAL A 144 -1.79 3.55 -13.77
CA VAL A 144 -1.19 4.16 -12.59
C VAL A 144 0.28 3.75 -12.44
N HIS A 145 1.17 4.71 -12.21
CA HIS A 145 2.48 4.47 -11.61
C HIS A 145 2.36 4.68 -10.09
N LEU A 146 2.49 3.60 -9.31
CA LEU A 146 2.56 3.64 -7.86
C LEU A 146 4.02 3.75 -7.43
N VAL A 147 4.40 4.86 -6.81
CA VAL A 147 5.78 5.13 -6.44
C VAL A 147 5.88 5.71 -5.03
N GLY A 148 7.02 5.50 -4.38
CA GLY A 148 7.32 6.19 -3.13
C GLY A 148 7.50 7.70 -3.36
N LYS A 149 7.14 8.50 -2.38
CA LYS A 149 7.23 9.96 -2.49
C LYS A 149 8.64 10.49 -2.82
N GLU A 150 9.67 9.75 -2.46
CA GLU A 150 11.08 10.09 -2.70
C GLU A 150 11.46 10.09 -4.19
N ILE A 151 10.73 9.38 -5.02
CA ILE A 151 10.97 9.28 -6.46
C ILE A 151 9.86 9.93 -7.32
N VAL A 152 8.95 10.65 -6.69
CA VAL A 152 7.86 11.36 -7.40
C VAL A 152 8.41 12.35 -8.42
N ARG A 153 9.50 13.07 -8.12
CA ARG A 153 10.13 14.01 -9.04
C ARG A 153 10.53 13.36 -10.36
N PHE A 154 11.13 12.17 -10.30
CA PHE A 154 11.55 11.44 -11.50
C PHE A 154 10.36 10.99 -12.35
N HIS A 155 9.24 10.63 -11.73
CA HIS A 155 8.07 10.10 -12.42
C HIS A 155 7.09 11.19 -12.90
N THR A 156 7.14 12.37 -12.31
CA THR A 156 6.22 13.47 -12.65
C THR A 156 6.85 14.56 -13.51
N ILE A 157 8.19 14.67 -13.50
CA ILE A 157 8.94 15.65 -14.29
C ILE A 157 9.78 14.96 -15.37
N TYR A 158 10.76 14.14 -14.98
CA TYR A 158 11.69 13.53 -15.93
C TYR A 158 11.00 12.58 -16.89
N TRP A 159 10.23 11.64 -16.37
CA TRP A 159 9.56 10.63 -17.17
C TRP A 159 8.55 11.20 -18.17
N PRO A 160 7.62 12.08 -17.77
CA PRO A 160 6.73 12.74 -18.71
C PRO A 160 7.46 13.50 -19.82
N ILE A 161 8.54 14.22 -19.48
CA ILE A 161 9.33 14.96 -20.46
C ILE A 161 10.05 14.02 -21.43
N MET A 162 10.60 12.90 -20.94
CA MET A 162 11.19 11.86 -21.80
C MET A 162 10.15 11.30 -22.80
N LEU A 163 8.95 10.99 -22.33
CA LEU A 163 7.84 10.52 -23.16
C LEU A 163 7.38 11.58 -24.17
N MET A 164 7.30 12.85 -23.77
CA MET A 164 6.99 13.96 -24.67
C MET A 164 8.03 14.09 -25.80
N ALA A 165 9.32 13.93 -25.45
CA ALA A 165 10.41 13.97 -26.42
C ALA A 165 10.38 12.79 -27.41
N LEU A 166 9.93 11.63 -26.95
CA LEU A 166 9.73 10.44 -27.77
C LEU A 166 8.43 10.48 -28.58
N GLY A 167 7.53 11.43 -28.33
CA GLY A 167 6.21 11.48 -28.95
C GLY A 167 5.25 10.40 -28.46
N LEU A 168 5.47 9.87 -27.27
CA LEU A 168 4.67 8.80 -26.66
C LEU A 168 3.61 9.33 -25.71
N PRO A 169 2.48 8.62 -25.54
CA PRO A 169 1.48 8.98 -24.54
C PRO A 169 2.03 8.82 -23.12
N LEU A 170 1.59 9.70 -22.22
CA LEU A 170 1.96 9.69 -20.82
C LEU A 170 1.11 8.67 -20.04
N PRO A 171 1.59 8.18 -18.87
CA PRO A 171 0.76 7.45 -17.91
C PRO A 171 -0.49 8.27 -17.56
N LYS A 172 -1.60 7.61 -17.25
CA LYS A 172 -2.84 8.30 -16.88
C LYS A 172 -2.73 8.97 -15.51
N GLN A 173 -2.02 8.32 -14.58
CA GLN A 173 -1.88 8.79 -13.20
C GLN A 173 -0.54 8.38 -12.60
N ILE A 174 0.01 9.24 -11.75
CA ILE A 174 1.16 8.94 -10.90
C ILE A 174 0.74 9.19 -9.46
N PHE A 175 0.82 8.15 -8.63
CA PHE A 175 0.46 8.20 -7.23
C PHE A 175 1.71 8.03 -6.35
N GLY A 176 2.03 9.09 -5.59
CA GLY A 176 3.16 9.09 -4.65
C GLY A 176 2.72 8.72 -3.24
N HIS A 177 2.98 7.48 -2.80
CA HIS A 177 2.68 7.06 -1.44
C HIS A 177 3.72 7.55 -0.42
N GLY A 178 3.30 7.65 0.86
CA GLY A 178 4.17 8.04 1.96
C GLY A 178 5.07 6.93 2.47
N TRP A 179 5.81 7.21 3.51
CA TRP A 179 6.71 6.27 4.17
C TRP A 179 6.08 5.63 5.40
N VAL A 180 6.54 4.42 5.71
CA VAL A 180 6.34 3.81 7.01
C VAL A 180 7.52 4.23 7.90
N LEU A 181 7.22 5.05 8.89
CA LEU A 181 8.19 5.61 9.83
C LEU A 181 8.13 4.89 11.17
N MET A 182 9.20 5.03 11.94
CA MET A 182 9.25 4.70 13.36
C MET A 182 9.09 5.97 14.18
N LYS A 183 8.83 5.87 15.49
CA LYS A 183 8.73 7.06 16.37
C LYS A 183 9.98 7.95 16.34
N ASP A 184 11.14 7.36 16.10
CA ASP A 184 12.44 8.03 16.00
C ASP A 184 12.85 8.40 14.55
N GLY A 185 11.90 8.36 13.61
CA GLY A 185 12.07 8.73 12.22
C GLY A 185 12.18 7.57 11.25
N LYS A 186 12.96 7.72 10.20
CA LYS A 186 13.11 6.69 9.16
C LYS A 186 13.67 5.38 9.71
N MET A 187 13.16 4.26 9.18
CA MET A 187 13.74 2.94 9.44
C MET A 187 15.17 2.88 8.93
N SER A 188 16.08 2.36 9.76
CA SER A 188 17.48 2.17 9.40
C SER A 188 18.02 0.90 10.03
N LYS A 189 18.69 0.08 9.22
CA LYS A 189 19.40 -1.12 9.69
C LYS A 189 20.46 -0.75 10.73
N SER A 190 21.18 0.35 10.53
CA SER A 190 22.23 0.80 11.44
C SER A 190 21.70 1.26 12.80
N LYS A 191 20.52 1.87 12.85
CA LYS A 191 19.83 2.25 14.09
C LYS A 191 19.22 1.05 14.82
N GLY A 192 18.92 -0.06 14.09
CA GLY A 192 18.24 -1.23 14.62
C GLY A 192 16.79 -0.95 15.01
N ASN A 193 16.13 -0.07 14.27
CA ASN A 193 14.71 0.25 14.41
C ASN A 193 13.89 -0.25 13.21
N ALA A 194 14.49 -1.07 12.34
CA ALA A 194 13.78 -1.63 11.19
C ALA A 194 12.88 -2.81 11.59
N VAL A 195 11.67 -2.81 11.06
CA VAL A 195 10.73 -3.94 11.16
C VAL A 195 10.75 -4.70 9.84
N TYR A 196 11.10 -5.97 9.90
CA TYR A 196 11.10 -6.83 8.72
C TYR A 196 9.75 -7.55 8.58
N PRO A 197 9.11 -7.50 7.42
CA PRO A 197 7.83 -8.15 7.19
C PRO A 197 7.81 -9.63 7.59
N GLU A 198 8.86 -10.36 7.28
CA GLU A 198 8.98 -11.80 7.56
C GLU A 198 8.87 -12.12 9.06
N MET A 199 9.39 -11.25 9.91
CA MET A 199 9.30 -11.38 11.36
C MET A 199 7.86 -11.33 11.86
N ILE A 200 7.09 -10.38 11.31
CA ILE A 200 5.67 -10.21 11.65
C ILE A 200 4.85 -11.34 11.06
N VAL A 201 5.06 -11.68 9.78
CA VAL A 201 4.31 -12.74 9.09
C VAL A 201 4.49 -14.09 9.76
N LYS A 202 5.72 -14.42 10.16
CA LYS A 202 6.02 -15.71 10.81
C LYS A 202 5.23 -15.93 12.09
N ARG A 203 4.96 -14.89 12.87
CA ARG A 203 4.29 -15.00 14.17
C ARG A 203 2.80 -14.70 14.12
N TYR A 204 2.40 -13.70 13.33
CA TYR A 204 1.02 -13.19 13.33
C TYR A 204 0.25 -13.52 12.06
N GLY A 205 0.92 -14.04 11.05
CA GLY A 205 0.34 -14.34 9.75
C GLY A 205 0.40 -13.17 8.76
N LEU A 206 0.26 -13.52 7.48
CA LEU A 206 0.34 -12.55 6.38
C LEU A 206 -0.78 -11.51 6.44
N ASP A 207 -1.99 -11.96 6.70
CA ASP A 207 -3.18 -11.10 6.64
C ASP A 207 -3.20 -10.04 7.74
N ALA A 208 -2.67 -10.35 8.94
CA ALA A 208 -2.54 -9.38 10.01
C ALA A 208 -1.62 -8.21 9.62
N LEU A 209 -0.49 -8.51 8.99
CA LEU A 209 0.44 -7.48 8.50
C LEU A 209 -0.16 -6.67 7.35
N ARG A 210 -0.75 -7.33 6.35
CA ARG A 210 -1.37 -6.66 5.21
C ARG A 210 -2.52 -5.75 5.64
N TYR A 211 -3.38 -6.25 6.51
CA TYR A 211 -4.46 -5.45 7.10
C TYR A 211 -3.91 -4.21 7.81
N TYR A 212 -2.94 -4.39 8.70
CA TYR A 212 -2.33 -3.28 9.43
C TYR A 212 -1.78 -2.19 8.50
N LEU A 213 -0.96 -2.58 7.52
CA LEU A 213 -0.35 -1.63 6.60
C LEU A 213 -1.38 -0.86 5.77
N MET A 214 -2.44 -1.52 5.33
CA MET A 214 -3.47 -0.90 4.50
C MET A 214 -4.49 -0.10 5.31
N ARG A 215 -4.70 -0.46 6.57
CA ARG A 215 -5.72 0.17 7.44
C ARG A 215 -5.16 1.30 8.31
N ALA A 216 -4.01 1.09 8.94
CA ALA A 216 -3.45 2.01 9.91
C ALA A 216 -2.73 3.20 9.29
N ILE A 217 -2.22 3.03 8.06
CA ILE A 217 -1.42 4.04 7.36
C ILE A 217 -2.23 4.60 6.20
N PRO A 218 -2.70 5.86 6.26
CA PRO A 218 -3.41 6.49 5.15
C PRO A 218 -2.51 6.52 3.90
N PHE A 219 -2.95 5.86 2.82
CA PHE A 219 -2.18 5.80 1.58
C PHE A 219 -2.03 7.20 0.95
N GLY A 220 -0.80 7.61 0.68
CA GLY A 220 -0.47 8.98 0.26
C GLY A 220 0.14 9.86 1.36
N SER A 221 0.07 9.44 2.61
CA SER A 221 0.68 10.11 3.77
C SER A 221 1.69 9.22 4.45
N ASP A 222 2.58 9.82 5.23
CA ASP A 222 3.48 9.05 6.11
C ASP A 222 2.68 8.45 7.26
N GLY A 223 3.04 7.23 7.66
CA GLY A 223 2.48 6.58 8.83
C GLY A 223 3.57 6.11 9.79
N ILE A 224 3.24 6.05 11.07
CA ILE A 224 4.16 5.59 12.11
C ILE A 224 3.77 4.18 12.53
N PHE A 225 4.70 3.24 12.36
CA PHE A 225 4.55 1.90 12.92
C PHE A 225 4.99 1.88 14.38
N THR A 226 4.16 1.30 15.25
CA THR A 226 4.55 0.93 16.60
C THR A 226 4.11 -0.50 16.92
N PRO A 227 4.91 -1.28 17.65
CA PRO A 227 4.49 -2.60 18.11
C PRO A 227 3.17 -2.58 18.89
N GLU A 228 2.97 -1.54 19.69
CA GLU A 228 1.74 -1.33 20.48
C GLU A 228 0.51 -1.19 19.57
N ASP A 229 0.56 -0.30 18.60
CA ASP A 229 -0.55 -0.07 17.67
C ASP A 229 -0.85 -1.32 16.82
N PHE A 230 0.19 -2.02 16.37
CA PHE A 230 0.02 -3.28 15.64
C PHE A 230 -0.74 -4.33 16.45
N VAL A 231 -0.30 -4.61 17.68
CA VAL A 231 -0.92 -5.61 18.56
C VAL A 231 -2.34 -5.21 18.92
N GLU A 232 -2.57 -3.94 19.21
CA GLU A 232 -3.88 -3.42 19.54
C GLU A 232 -4.86 -3.58 18.38
N ARG A 233 -4.46 -3.23 17.15
CA ARG A 233 -5.31 -3.39 15.97
C ARG A 233 -5.62 -4.86 15.66
N VAL A 234 -4.65 -5.75 15.78
CA VAL A 234 -4.92 -7.19 15.63
C VAL A 234 -5.97 -7.66 16.64
N ASN A 235 -5.87 -7.21 17.87
CA ASN A 235 -6.84 -7.58 18.91
C ASN A 235 -8.22 -6.98 18.68
N PHE A 236 -8.32 -5.68 18.44
CA PHE A 236 -9.62 -5.00 18.30
C PHE A 236 -10.29 -5.32 16.97
N ASP A 237 -9.60 -5.03 15.87
CA ASP A 237 -10.23 -5.10 14.56
C ASP A 237 -10.36 -6.55 14.07
N LEU A 238 -9.33 -7.37 14.25
CA LEU A 238 -9.28 -8.71 13.67
C LEU A 238 -9.80 -9.79 14.63
N ALA A 239 -9.35 -9.83 15.86
CA ALA A 239 -9.78 -10.87 16.79
C ALA A 239 -11.16 -10.58 17.39
N ASN A 240 -11.39 -9.35 17.91
CA ASN A 240 -12.64 -9.01 18.58
C ASN A 240 -13.76 -8.69 17.59
N ASP A 241 -13.53 -7.84 16.60
CA ASP A 241 -14.62 -7.44 15.69
C ASP A 241 -14.93 -8.54 14.67
N LEU A 242 -14.01 -8.79 13.73
CA LEU A 242 -14.24 -9.75 12.64
C LEU A 242 -14.24 -11.20 13.13
N GLY A 243 -13.21 -11.60 13.86
CA GLY A 243 -13.05 -12.99 14.30
C GLY A 243 -14.15 -13.43 15.24
N ASN A 244 -14.54 -12.58 16.17
CA ASN A 244 -15.64 -12.85 17.11
C ASN A 244 -17.00 -12.89 16.40
N LEU A 245 -17.25 -11.99 15.44
CA LEU A 245 -18.50 -12.02 14.65
C LEU A 245 -18.66 -13.34 13.91
N LEU A 246 -17.62 -13.80 13.22
CA LEU A 246 -17.63 -15.09 12.51
C LEU A 246 -17.87 -16.25 13.48
N ASN A 247 -17.09 -16.32 14.55
CA ASN A 247 -17.17 -17.42 15.51
C ASN A 247 -18.53 -17.50 16.21
N ARG A 248 -19.07 -16.34 16.67
CA ARG A 248 -20.39 -16.27 17.29
C ARG A 248 -21.49 -16.68 16.32
N THR A 249 -21.46 -16.18 15.09
CA THR A 249 -22.46 -16.49 14.07
C THR A 249 -22.49 -17.99 13.75
N VAL A 250 -21.33 -18.58 13.45
CA VAL A 250 -21.25 -20.02 13.14
C VAL A 250 -21.65 -20.87 14.34
N SER A 251 -21.26 -20.48 15.57
CA SER A 251 -21.65 -21.18 16.79
C SER A 251 -23.17 -21.12 17.02
N MET A 252 -23.80 -19.96 16.84
CA MET A 252 -25.24 -19.82 16.99
C MET A 252 -26.03 -20.60 15.94
N ILE A 253 -25.57 -20.62 14.68
CA ILE A 253 -26.18 -21.42 13.61
C ILE A 253 -26.13 -22.90 13.97
N ASN A 254 -25.00 -23.41 14.47
CA ASN A 254 -24.91 -24.81 14.93
C ASN A 254 -25.83 -25.10 16.12
N GLN A 255 -25.81 -24.20 17.10
CA GLN A 255 -26.57 -24.39 18.33
C GLN A 255 -28.10 -24.34 18.14
N TYR A 256 -28.59 -23.43 17.27
CA TYR A 256 -29.98 -23.11 17.14
C TYR A 256 -30.65 -23.73 15.91
N GLN A 257 -29.87 -24.06 14.86
CA GLN A 257 -30.36 -24.47 13.56
C GLN A 257 -29.66 -25.71 13.01
N ASP A 258 -28.98 -26.49 13.86
CA ASP A 258 -28.24 -27.69 13.48
C ASP A 258 -27.25 -27.46 12.29
N GLY A 259 -26.65 -26.27 12.27
CA GLY A 259 -25.69 -25.85 11.27
C GLY A 259 -26.28 -25.36 9.94
N GLN A 260 -27.61 -25.43 9.75
CA GLN A 260 -28.23 -25.09 8.48
C GLN A 260 -28.50 -23.59 8.33
N VAL A 261 -28.14 -23.01 7.21
CA VAL A 261 -28.45 -21.63 6.82
C VAL A 261 -29.51 -21.63 5.72
N ALA A 262 -30.59 -20.91 5.94
CA ALA A 262 -31.65 -20.72 4.96
C ALA A 262 -31.37 -19.54 4.03
N PRO A 263 -32.02 -19.44 2.86
CA PRO A 263 -31.94 -18.25 2.01
C PRO A 263 -32.33 -16.98 2.74
N VAL A 264 -31.76 -15.84 2.31
CA VAL A 264 -32.13 -14.53 2.83
C VAL A 264 -33.61 -14.25 2.54
N ALA A 265 -34.37 -13.88 3.57
CA ALA A 265 -35.79 -13.63 3.42
C ALA A 265 -36.08 -12.35 2.64
N ALA A 266 -37.16 -12.33 1.85
CA ALA A 266 -37.59 -11.13 1.13
C ALA A 266 -38.16 -10.05 2.07
N GLU A 267 -38.91 -10.50 3.12
CA GLU A 267 -39.49 -9.62 4.13
C GLU A 267 -38.55 -9.52 5.33
N GLN A 268 -38.16 -8.30 5.67
CA GLN A 268 -37.18 -7.97 6.70
C GLN A 268 -37.72 -6.93 7.67
N ASP A 269 -37.39 -7.07 8.95
CA ASP A 269 -37.72 -6.09 9.97
C ASP A 269 -36.85 -4.83 9.86
N GLU A 270 -37.11 -3.84 10.71
CA GLU A 270 -36.39 -2.55 10.73
C GLU A 270 -34.88 -2.72 10.97
N PHE A 271 -34.50 -3.61 11.88
CA PHE A 271 -33.09 -3.84 12.19
C PHE A 271 -32.34 -4.51 11.02
N ALA A 272 -32.99 -5.46 10.36
CA ALA A 272 -32.46 -6.11 9.18
C ALA A 272 -32.38 -5.15 7.97
N GLN A 273 -33.38 -4.30 7.79
CA GLN A 273 -33.37 -3.27 6.75
C GLN A 273 -32.20 -2.29 6.93
N ASP A 274 -31.88 -1.89 8.16
CA ASP A 274 -30.73 -1.04 8.44
C ASP A 274 -29.39 -1.76 8.20
N LEU A 275 -29.29 -3.04 8.56
CA LEU A 275 -28.11 -3.88 8.23
C LEU A 275 -27.92 -4.00 6.71
N ILE A 276 -28.97 -4.27 5.94
CA ILE A 276 -28.93 -4.42 4.48
C ILE A 276 -28.55 -3.08 3.83
N LYS A 277 -29.12 -1.98 4.30
CA LYS A 277 -28.74 -0.62 3.85
C LYS A 277 -27.25 -0.37 4.08
N THR A 278 -26.75 -0.66 5.28
CA THR A 278 -25.32 -0.51 5.62
C THR A 278 -24.45 -1.38 4.71
N ALA A 279 -24.86 -2.62 4.40
CA ALA A 279 -24.14 -3.50 3.48
C ALA A 279 -24.04 -2.91 2.07
N ASN A 280 -25.15 -2.39 1.54
CA ASN A 280 -25.18 -1.78 0.21
C ASN A 280 -24.35 -0.50 0.14
N GLU A 281 -24.44 0.35 1.16
CA GLU A 281 -23.60 1.55 1.28
C GLU A 281 -22.11 1.18 1.40
N THR A 282 -21.79 0.14 2.15
CA THR A 282 -20.41 -0.37 2.28
C THR A 282 -19.84 -0.80 0.94
N ILE A 283 -20.57 -1.54 0.13
CA ILE A 283 -20.11 -1.98 -1.19
C ILE A 283 -19.81 -0.77 -2.08
N ALA A 284 -20.70 0.21 -2.13
CA ALA A 284 -20.53 1.42 -2.95
C ALA A 284 -19.34 2.27 -2.49
N GLU A 285 -19.23 2.54 -1.19
CA GLU A 285 -18.13 3.33 -0.62
C GLU A 285 -16.78 2.60 -0.75
N TYR A 286 -16.76 1.28 -0.56
CA TYR A 286 -15.57 0.47 -0.74
C TYR A 286 -15.03 0.58 -2.18
N GLN A 287 -15.88 0.39 -3.20
CA GLN A 287 -15.48 0.51 -4.60
C GLN A 287 -14.93 1.90 -4.91
N LYS A 288 -15.63 2.95 -4.51
CA LYS A 288 -15.21 4.33 -4.68
C LYS A 288 -13.84 4.61 -4.05
N HIS A 289 -13.61 4.14 -2.83
CA HIS A 289 -12.34 4.34 -2.13
C HIS A 289 -11.20 3.50 -2.73
N MET A 290 -11.47 2.26 -3.14
CA MET A 290 -10.46 1.42 -3.79
C MET A 290 -10.02 2.01 -5.14
N ASP A 291 -10.94 2.49 -5.95
CA ASP A 291 -10.64 3.14 -7.23
C ASP A 291 -9.82 4.43 -7.06
N ALA A 292 -10.03 5.13 -5.96
CA ALA A 292 -9.26 6.33 -5.61
C ALA A 292 -7.95 6.03 -4.85
N LEU A 293 -7.59 4.76 -4.64
CA LEU A 293 -6.44 4.31 -3.83
C LEU A 293 -6.51 4.76 -2.36
N HIS A 294 -7.70 4.96 -1.84
CA HIS A 294 -7.97 5.29 -0.44
C HIS A 294 -8.24 4.01 0.38
N PHE A 295 -7.23 3.15 0.49
CA PHE A 295 -7.36 1.82 1.07
C PHE A 295 -7.80 1.80 2.52
N SER A 296 -7.30 2.73 3.34
CA SER A 296 -7.71 2.84 4.75
C SER A 296 -9.20 3.13 4.89
N GLN A 297 -9.73 4.05 4.07
CA GLN A 297 -11.16 4.39 4.05
C GLN A 297 -12.02 3.25 3.49
N ALA A 298 -11.51 2.53 2.49
CA ALA A 298 -12.20 1.34 1.96
C ALA A 298 -12.39 0.29 3.05
N LEU A 299 -11.34 -0.03 3.80
CA LEU A 299 -11.40 -0.96 4.92
C LEU A 299 -12.28 -0.43 6.07
N ASP A 300 -12.24 0.87 6.35
CA ASP A 300 -13.13 1.49 7.35
C ASP A 300 -14.60 1.26 7.02
N SER A 301 -14.97 1.37 5.74
CA SER A 301 -16.33 1.08 5.28
C SER A 301 -16.72 -0.38 5.57
N VAL A 302 -15.81 -1.34 5.35
CA VAL A 302 -16.07 -2.76 5.69
C VAL A 302 -16.25 -2.96 7.19
N TRP A 303 -15.43 -2.29 8.02
CA TRP A 303 -15.55 -2.39 9.48
C TRP A 303 -16.82 -1.74 10.04
N LYS A 304 -17.39 -0.73 9.36
CA LYS A 304 -18.74 -0.23 9.66
C LYS A 304 -19.79 -1.32 9.49
N LEU A 305 -19.72 -2.12 8.43
CA LEU A 305 -20.61 -3.26 8.25
C LEU A 305 -20.40 -4.33 9.33
N ILE A 306 -19.17 -4.66 9.68
CA ILE A 306 -18.84 -5.59 10.77
C ILE A 306 -19.44 -5.09 12.10
N SER A 307 -19.24 -3.84 12.42
CA SER A 307 -19.79 -3.22 13.64
C SER A 307 -21.32 -3.21 13.63
N ARG A 308 -21.94 -2.94 12.49
CA ARG A 308 -23.39 -2.99 12.32
C ARG A 308 -23.92 -4.40 12.51
N ALA A 309 -23.24 -5.41 11.98
CA ALA A 309 -23.62 -6.81 12.16
C ALA A 309 -23.48 -7.25 13.64
N ASN A 310 -22.43 -6.84 14.34
CA ASN A 310 -22.30 -7.11 15.77
C ASN A 310 -23.45 -6.46 16.56
N LYS A 311 -23.79 -5.19 16.26
CA LYS A 311 -24.93 -4.50 16.87
C LYS A 311 -26.26 -5.18 16.56
N TYR A 312 -26.42 -5.70 15.36
CA TYR A 312 -27.61 -6.46 14.94
C TYR A 312 -27.87 -7.71 15.80
N ILE A 313 -26.81 -8.42 16.23
CA ILE A 313 -26.91 -9.51 17.18
C ILE A 313 -27.47 -9.02 18.53
N ASP A 314 -27.00 -7.91 19.02
CA ASP A 314 -27.41 -7.36 20.32
C ASP A 314 -28.86 -6.82 20.27
N GLU A 315 -29.29 -6.25 19.14
CA GLU A 315 -30.66 -5.76 18.92
C GLU A 315 -31.69 -6.91 18.77
N THR A 316 -31.32 -7.95 18.04
CA THR A 316 -32.24 -9.08 17.75
C THR A 316 -32.23 -10.15 18.82
N THR A 317 -31.23 -10.18 19.68
CA THR A 317 -31.11 -11.15 20.79
C THR A 317 -31.44 -12.59 20.39
N PRO A 318 -30.64 -13.26 19.50
CA PRO A 318 -30.95 -14.58 18.95
C PRO A 318 -31.22 -15.66 20.01
N TRP A 319 -30.55 -15.58 21.15
CA TRP A 319 -30.76 -16.47 22.31
C TRP A 319 -32.18 -16.34 22.90
N THR A 320 -32.77 -15.15 22.87
CA THR A 320 -34.14 -14.91 23.31
C THR A 320 -35.12 -15.46 22.27
N LEU A 321 -34.90 -15.21 20.99
CA LEU A 321 -35.71 -15.77 19.90
C LEU A 321 -35.75 -17.32 19.96
N ASN A 322 -34.59 -17.93 20.21
CA ASN A 322 -34.51 -19.37 20.38
C ASN A 322 -35.33 -19.87 21.58
N LYS A 323 -35.17 -19.20 22.74
CA LYS A 323 -35.89 -19.54 23.98
C LYS A 323 -37.41 -19.42 23.84
N GLU A 324 -37.87 -18.43 23.07
CA GLU A 324 -39.30 -18.18 22.80
C GLU A 324 -39.86 -19.02 21.67
N GLY A 325 -39.07 -19.87 21.02
CA GLY A 325 -39.49 -20.72 19.90
C GLY A 325 -39.80 -19.97 18.61
N LYS A 326 -39.29 -18.74 18.45
CA LYS A 326 -39.47 -17.89 17.28
C LYS A 326 -38.49 -18.29 16.16
N SER A 327 -38.70 -19.50 15.63
CA SER A 327 -37.75 -20.14 14.69
C SER A 327 -37.61 -19.40 13.37
N GLU A 328 -38.70 -18.78 12.87
CA GLU A 328 -38.70 -18.05 11.60
C GLU A 328 -37.85 -16.76 11.72
N GLU A 329 -38.10 -15.95 12.76
CA GLU A 329 -37.34 -14.74 13.00
C GLU A 329 -35.85 -15.06 13.26
N LEU A 330 -35.57 -16.13 14.04
CA LEU A 330 -34.21 -16.58 14.30
C LEU A 330 -33.49 -16.98 13.01
N SER A 331 -34.18 -17.71 12.11
CA SER A 331 -33.64 -18.09 10.81
C SER A 331 -33.28 -16.88 9.94
N LYS A 332 -34.13 -15.87 9.92
CA LYS A 332 -33.84 -14.59 9.22
C LYS A 332 -32.59 -13.90 9.77
N VAL A 333 -32.45 -13.85 11.10
CA VAL A 333 -31.28 -13.25 11.75
C VAL A 333 -30.00 -13.99 11.39
N MET A 334 -30.01 -15.34 11.44
CA MET A 334 -28.82 -16.14 11.11
C MET A 334 -28.42 -15.98 9.64
N SER A 335 -29.40 -16.00 8.73
CA SER A 335 -29.15 -15.81 7.29
C SER A 335 -28.56 -14.42 6.99
N ASN A 336 -29.09 -13.37 7.62
CA ASN A 336 -28.58 -12.00 7.44
C ASN A 336 -27.14 -11.84 7.95
N LEU A 337 -26.81 -12.49 9.07
CA LEU A 337 -25.44 -12.48 9.62
C LEU A 337 -24.47 -13.26 8.72
N ALA A 338 -24.86 -14.45 8.27
CA ALA A 338 -24.05 -15.25 7.35
C ALA A 338 -23.80 -14.51 6.03
N GLU A 339 -24.82 -13.86 5.47
CA GLU A 339 -24.72 -13.07 4.26
C GLU A 339 -23.81 -11.86 4.43
N SER A 340 -23.89 -11.15 5.56
CA SER A 340 -22.99 -10.05 5.89
C SER A 340 -21.55 -10.52 5.93
N LEU A 341 -21.26 -11.67 6.55
CA LEU A 341 -19.92 -12.25 6.62
C LEU A 341 -19.41 -12.71 5.25
N ARG A 342 -20.28 -13.24 4.39
CA ARG A 342 -19.93 -13.58 3.00
C ARG A 342 -19.45 -12.32 2.25
N LEU A 343 -20.20 -11.23 2.33
CA LEU A 343 -19.83 -9.96 1.69
C LEU A 343 -18.53 -9.38 2.26
N VAL A 344 -18.36 -9.43 3.58
CA VAL A 344 -17.12 -8.99 4.24
C VAL A 344 -15.92 -9.79 3.71
N ALA A 345 -16.02 -11.11 3.60
CA ALA A 345 -14.95 -11.96 3.06
C ALA A 345 -14.54 -11.55 1.65
N ILE A 346 -15.51 -11.26 0.78
CA ILE A 346 -15.25 -10.83 -0.60
C ILE A 346 -14.54 -9.46 -0.59
N LEU A 347 -15.04 -8.51 0.20
CA LEU A 347 -14.50 -7.14 0.24
C LEU A 347 -13.07 -7.06 0.81
N ILE A 348 -12.72 -7.90 1.78
CA ILE A 348 -11.37 -7.89 2.35
C ILE A 348 -10.34 -8.68 1.53
N ALA A 349 -10.77 -9.50 0.57
CA ALA A 349 -9.90 -10.40 -0.18
C ALA A 349 -8.72 -9.74 -0.91
N PRO A 350 -8.84 -8.56 -1.50
CA PRO A 350 -7.70 -7.88 -2.11
C PRO A 350 -6.58 -7.52 -1.12
N VAL A 351 -6.93 -7.33 0.16
CA VAL A 351 -6.00 -7.00 1.23
C VAL A 351 -5.57 -8.24 2.01
N MET A 352 -6.51 -9.08 2.39
CA MET A 352 -6.31 -10.25 3.25
C MET A 352 -6.55 -11.53 2.44
N THR A 353 -5.47 -12.12 1.93
CA THR A 353 -5.56 -13.18 0.91
C THR A 353 -5.88 -14.57 1.45
N GLN A 354 -5.73 -14.80 2.76
CA GLN A 354 -5.92 -16.12 3.39
C GLN A 354 -7.21 -16.19 4.22
N SER A 355 -7.57 -15.11 4.89
CA SER A 355 -8.73 -15.07 5.80
C SER A 355 -10.06 -15.26 5.07
N PRO A 356 -10.31 -14.71 3.88
CA PRO A 356 -11.55 -14.95 3.15
C PRO A 356 -11.82 -16.42 2.85
N VAL A 357 -10.79 -17.18 2.50
CA VAL A 357 -10.91 -18.64 2.27
C VAL A 357 -11.38 -19.34 3.54
N LYS A 358 -10.75 -19.05 4.67
CA LYS A 358 -11.11 -19.61 5.98
C LYS A 358 -12.52 -19.21 6.42
N MET A 359 -12.93 -17.96 6.11
CA MET A 359 -14.30 -17.50 6.39
C MET A 359 -15.31 -18.27 5.56
N PHE A 360 -15.07 -18.47 4.27
CA PHE A 360 -15.93 -19.25 3.39
C PHE A 360 -16.03 -20.69 3.86
N GLU A 361 -14.91 -21.35 4.16
CA GLU A 361 -14.90 -22.72 4.70
C GLU A 361 -15.80 -22.84 5.93
N GLN A 362 -15.69 -21.91 6.89
CA GLN A 362 -16.51 -21.94 8.10
C GLN A 362 -18.00 -21.66 7.84
N LEU A 363 -18.30 -20.85 6.81
CA LEU A 363 -19.66 -20.58 6.38
C LEU A 363 -20.26 -21.71 5.50
N GLY A 364 -19.49 -22.76 5.20
CA GLY A 364 -19.93 -23.85 4.32
C GLY A 364 -19.90 -23.49 2.83
N LEU A 365 -19.09 -22.51 2.45
CA LEU A 365 -18.94 -21.99 1.09
C LEU A 365 -17.61 -22.44 0.47
N ASP A 366 -17.56 -22.44 -0.86
CA ASP A 366 -16.34 -22.69 -1.64
C ASP A 366 -15.81 -21.40 -2.25
N TRP A 367 -14.60 -21.00 -1.84
CA TRP A 367 -13.94 -19.80 -2.36
C TRP A 367 -13.68 -19.84 -3.88
N ASN A 368 -13.60 -21.03 -4.48
CA ASN A 368 -13.38 -21.19 -5.91
C ASN A 368 -14.69 -21.11 -6.74
N ASN A 369 -15.84 -21.05 -6.08
CA ASN A 369 -17.14 -20.91 -6.74
C ASN A 369 -17.49 -19.44 -6.93
N GLU A 370 -17.40 -18.93 -8.17
CA GLU A 370 -17.67 -17.52 -8.49
C GLU A 370 -19.10 -17.08 -8.21
N GLU A 371 -20.10 -17.96 -8.33
CA GLU A 371 -21.51 -17.66 -8.01
C GLU A 371 -21.69 -17.32 -6.53
N GLN A 372 -20.86 -17.88 -5.66
CA GLN A 372 -20.86 -17.59 -4.22
C GLN A 372 -20.15 -16.27 -3.86
N LYS A 373 -19.44 -15.67 -4.84
CA LYS A 373 -18.73 -14.39 -4.68
C LYS A 373 -19.46 -13.19 -5.29
N LYS A 374 -20.74 -13.35 -5.61
CA LYS A 374 -21.55 -12.23 -6.10
C LYS A 374 -21.65 -11.14 -5.03
N LEU A 375 -21.24 -9.93 -5.38
CA LEU A 375 -21.16 -8.80 -4.46
C LEU A 375 -22.47 -8.01 -4.40
N GLU A 376 -23.48 -8.66 -3.85
CA GLU A 376 -24.83 -8.15 -3.67
C GLU A 376 -25.45 -8.81 -2.43
N PHE A 377 -26.12 -8.04 -1.55
CA PHE A 377 -26.81 -8.63 -0.41
C PHE A 377 -28.02 -9.47 -0.89
N GLY A 378 -28.09 -10.73 -0.46
CA GLY A 378 -29.07 -11.68 -0.97
C GLY A 378 -28.73 -12.27 -2.35
N GLY A 379 -27.54 -11.97 -2.87
CA GLY A 379 -27.09 -12.45 -4.18
C GLY A 379 -26.66 -13.91 -4.24
N PHE A 380 -26.72 -14.61 -3.11
CA PHE A 380 -26.42 -16.04 -3.01
C PHE A 380 -27.62 -16.79 -2.39
N ASP A 381 -27.99 -17.90 -2.99
CA ASP A 381 -29.06 -18.76 -2.49
C ASP A 381 -28.50 -19.72 -1.44
N TRP A 382 -28.61 -19.31 -0.17
CA TRP A 382 -28.17 -20.11 0.97
C TRP A 382 -29.01 -21.39 1.09
N ASN A 383 -28.40 -22.51 1.13
CA ASN A 383 -28.89 -23.82 1.52
C ASN A 383 -27.70 -24.68 1.87
N VAL A 384 -26.88 -24.19 2.76
CA VAL A 384 -25.58 -24.78 3.12
C VAL A 384 -25.53 -25.08 4.60
N LYS A 385 -24.64 -25.98 4.95
CA LYS A 385 -24.33 -26.30 6.33
C LYS A 385 -22.98 -25.71 6.69
N VAL A 386 -22.93 -24.89 7.75
CA VAL A 386 -21.69 -24.31 8.26
C VAL A 386 -20.81 -25.39 8.91
N THR A 387 -19.54 -25.09 9.13
CA THR A 387 -18.64 -26.00 9.86
C THR A 387 -19.17 -26.30 11.26
N GLU A 388 -19.06 -27.54 11.70
CA GLU A 388 -19.56 -27.97 13.02
C GLU A 388 -18.77 -27.36 14.18
N LYS A 389 -17.48 -27.19 14.01
CA LYS A 389 -16.58 -26.66 15.03
C LYS A 389 -15.83 -25.44 14.49
N PRO A 390 -16.38 -24.23 14.71
CA PRO A 390 -15.69 -23.02 14.30
C PRO A 390 -14.38 -22.84 15.06
N THR A 391 -13.37 -22.33 14.38
CA THR A 391 -12.06 -21.99 14.96
C THR A 391 -11.78 -20.53 14.79
N PRO A 392 -11.17 -19.86 15.77
CA PRO A 392 -10.76 -18.47 15.60
C PRO A 392 -9.82 -18.30 14.42
N ILE A 393 -10.15 -17.38 13.49
CA ILE A 393 -9.26 -17.05 12.36
C ILE A 393 -8.13 -16.10 12.78
N PHE A 394 -8.31 -15.36 13.86
CA PHE A 394 -7.29 -14.54 14.50
C PHE A 394 -7.26 -14.82 16.00
N PRO A 395 -6.11 -15.26 16.55
CA PRO A 395 -5.97 -15.46 17.99
C PRO A 395 -5.92 -14.11 18.72
N ARG A 396 -6.47 -14.07 19.93
CA ARG A 396 -6.27 -12.94 20.83
C ARG A 396 -4.84 -12.91 21.34
N LEU A 397 -4.18 -11.77 21.18
CA LEU A 397 -2.79 -11.56 21.58
C LEU A 397 -2.69 -11.02 23.01
N LYS A 398 -1.65 -11.41 23.74
CA LYS A 398 -1.32 -10.82 25.04
C LYS A 398 -0.43 -9.59 24.79
N ASN A 399 -0.98 -8.39 24.96
CA ASN A 399 -0.34 -7.13 24.57
C ASN A 399 1.12 -7.02 25.04
N ASP A 400 1.37 -7.15 26.34
CA ASP A 400 2.72 -7.00 26.91
C ASP A 400 3.73 -8.00 26.35
N VAL A 401 3.29 -9.23 26.14
CA VAL A 401 4.13 -10.31 25.61
C VAL A 401 4.51 -10.03 24.15
N GLU A 402 3.52 -9.69 23.34
CA GLU A 402 3.74 -9.53 21.90
C GLU A 402 4.46 -8.21 21.56
N VAL A 403 4.15 -7.13 22.26
CA VAL A 403 4.89 -5.86 22.13
C VAL A 403 6.38 -6.07 22.49
N LYS A 404 6.64 -6.76 23.58
CA LYS A 404 8.02 -7.09 23.98
C LYS A 404 8.72 -7.95 22.93
N TYR A 405 8.05 -8.98 22.41
CA TYR A 405 8.58 -9.84 21.36
C TYR A 405 8.99 -9.05 20.12
N ILE A 406 8.10 -8.21 19.60
CA ILE A 406 8.40 -7.40 18.40
C ILE A 406 9.59 -6.47 18.63
N LYS A 407 9.65 -5.80 19.78
CA LYS A 407 10.78 -4.92 20.13
C LYS A 407 12.12 -5.67 20.25
N GLU A 408 12.11 -6.89 20.76
CA GLU A 408 13.31 -7.75 20.86
C GLU A 408 13.78 -8.24 19.50
N GLU A 409 12.86 -8.65 18.63
CA GLU A 409 13.20 -9.07 17.26
C GLU A 409 13.76 -7.91 16.41
N MET A 410 13.20 -6.71 16.53
CA MET A 410 13.74 -5.50 15.89
C MET A 410 15.21 -5.25 16.31
N LYS A 411 15.54 -5.45 17.59
CA LYS A 411 16.92 -5.29 18.08
C LYS A 411 17.88 -6.33 17.52
N LYS A 412 17.44 -7.58 17.35
CA LYS A 412 18.26 -8.68 16.79
C LYS A 412 18.61 -8.45 15.32
N ALA A 413 17.80 -7.72 14.60
CA ALA A 413 18.00 -7.37 13.18
C ALA A 413 19.13 -6.35 12.94
N LYS A 414 19.80 -5.82 14.00
CA LYS A 414 20.99 -4.98 13.85
C LYS A 414 22.10 -5.74 13.11
N PRO A 415 22.74 -5.14 12.09
CA PRO A 415 23.91 -5.75 11.51
C PRO A 415 24.96 -5.93 12.59
N LYS A 416 25.48 -7.16 12.74
CA LYS A 416 26.63 -7.42 13.61
C LYS A 416 27.75 -6.51 13.11
N LYS A 417 28.29 -5.64 13.96
CA LYS A 417 29.49 -4.87 13.65
C LYS A 417 30.56 -5.85 13.20
N LYS A 418 30.97 -5.78 11.92
CA LYS A 418 32.14 -6.53 11.45
C LYS A 418 33.31 -6.05 12.29
N THR A 419 33.82 -6.91 13.15
CA THR A 419 35.06 -6.67 13.86
C THR A 419 36.17 -6.46 12.84
N ARG A 420 36.92 -5.41 12.99
CA ARG A 420 38.02 -4.94 12.10
C ARG A 420 39.14 -5.99 11.84
N SER A 421 38.97 -7.22 12.27
CA SER A 421 39.98 -8.33 12.19
C SER A 421 39.82 -9.20 10.94
N GLN A 422 38.91 -8.89 9.98
CA GLN A 422 38.77 -9.68 8.75
C GLN A 422 39.02 -8.90 7.46
N GLN A 423 39.74 -7.77 7.56
CA GLN A 423 40.35 -7.09 6.42
C GLN A 423 41.87 -7.09 6.63
N LYS A 424 42.50 -8.18 6.31
CA LYS A 424 43.93 -8.29 5.93
C LYS A 424 44.04 -9.31 4.81
#